data_1dca9f38f1d91bb18dac8832f3022828
#
_entry.id   1dca9f38f1d91bb18dac8832f3022828
#
_cell.length_a   1.000
_cell.length_b   1.000
_cell.length_c   1.000
_cell.angle_alpha   90.00
_cell.angle_beta   90.00
_cell.angle_gamma   90.00
#
_symmetry.space_group_name_H-M   'P 1'
#
loop_
_entity.id
_entity.type
_entity.pdbx_description
1 polymer ?
#
loop_
_entity_poly.entity_id
_entity_poly.type
_entity_poly.pdbx_seq_one_letter_code
_entity_poly.pdbx_strand_id
1 'polypeptide(L)'
;GHKGLSIACMITADRYEHIKNEIEPMLYDGNIVITDRYILSSLILQRMDGVNADYIMDLNALIIRPDLQVTIMADVGTLQKRLSDRAELTRFEKNNRSDEELYYMEKGIEILKKNGISVLEINNCTELDKNVDTIVEYIVKEVKRK
;
A
#
# COMPACT_ATOMS: atom_id res chain seq x y z
N GLY A 1 22.73 -2.62 6.33
CA GLY A 1 21.38 -3.15 6.53
C GLY A 1 20.93 -3.97 5.33
N HIS A 2 19.90 -4.79 5.50
CA HIS A 2 19.33 -5.58 4.41
C HIS A 2 18.70 -4.68 3.33
N LYS A 3 18.85 -5.05 2.07
CA LYS A 3 18.30 -4.33 0.91
C LYS A 3 17.84 -5.33 -0.16
N GLY A 4 17.01 -4.82 -1.09
CA GLY A 4 16.61 -5.58 -2.26
C GLY A 4 15.90 -6.88 -1.94
N LEU A 5 16.35 -7.98 -2.51
CA LEU A 5 15.71 -9.31 -2.41
C LEU A 5 15.52 -9.80 -0.97
N SER A 6 16.52 -9.62 -0.10
CA SER A 6 16.39 -10.09 1.29
C SER A 6 15.27 -9.36 2.04
N ILE A 7 15.13 -8.06 1.87
CA ILE A 7 13.99 -7.31 2.44
C ILE A 7 12.67 -7.77 1.83
N ALA A 8 12.61 -7.96 0.51
CA ALA A 8 11.39 -8.43 -0.14
C ALA A 8 10.91 -9.77 0.43
N CYS A 9 11.83 -10.74 0.62
CA CYS A 9 11.51 -12.02 1.23
C CYS A 9 11.07 -11.89 2.69
N MET A 10 11.76 -11.07 3.50
CA MET A 10 11.41 -10.88 4.91
C MET A 10 10.04 -10.23 5.09
N ILE A 11 9.74 -9.16 4.33
CA ILE A 11 8.44 -8.48 4.37
C ILE A 11 7.31 -9.41 3.89
N THR A 12 7.60 -10.25 2.90
CA THR A 12 6.61 -11.23 2.42
C THR A 12 6.36 -12.32 3.46
N ALA A 13 7.39 -12.83 4.11
CA ALA A 13 7.24 -13.82 5.18
C ALA A 13 6.44 -13.25 6.36
N ASP A 14 6.75 -12.04 6.81
CA ASP A 14 6.02 -11.32 7.84
C ASP A 14 4.54 -11.12 7.45
N ARG A 15 4.28 -10.76 6.19
CA ARG A 15 2.91 -10.63 5.67
C ARG A 15 2.13 -11.94 5.73
N TYR A 16 2.74 -13.07 5.36
CA TYR A 16 2.07 -14.38 5.46
C TYR A 16 1.76 -14.76 6.89
N GLU A 17 2.68 -14.47 7.81
CA GLU A 17 2.47 -14.69 9.25
C GLU A 17 1.32 -13.83 9.80
N HIS A 18 1.29 -12.55 9.46
CA HIS A 18 0.22 -11.62 9.83
C HIS A 18 -1.14 -12.04 9.23
N ILE A 19 -1.15 -12.47 7.96
CA ILE A 19 -2.38 -13.00 7.34
C ILE A 19 -2.90 -14.18 8.15
N LYS A 20 -2.04 -15.15 8.47
CA LYS A 20 -2.43 -16.40 9.13
C LYS A 20 -2.93 -16.19 10.54
N ASN A 21 -2.26 -15.33 11.29
CA ASN A 21 -2.52 -15.20 12.73
C ASN A 21 -3.55 -14.12 13.07
N GLU A 22 -3.75 -13.13 12.21
CA GLU A 22 -4.59 -11.98 12.51
C GLU A 22 -5.68 -11.74 11.45
N ILE A 23 -5.32 -11.63 10.17
CA ILE A 23 -6.26 -11.21 9.14
C ILE A 23 -7.30 -12.30 8.85
N GLU A 24 -6.87 -13.54 8.59
CA GLU A 24 -7.77 -14.67 8.32
C GLU A 24 -8.79 -14.91 9.43
N PRO A 25 -8.39 -15.00 10.72
CA PRO A 25 -9.34 -15.19 11.82
C PRO A 25 -10.37 -14.06 11.89
N MET A 26 -9.95 -12.80 11.76
CA MET A 26 -10.86 -11.67 11.81
C MET A 26 -11.86 -11.65 10.65
N LEU A 27 -11.40 -11.98 9.44
CA LEU A 27 -12.29 -12.10 8.27
C LEU A 27 -13.26 -13.27 8.42
N TYR A 28 -12.82 -14.41 8.99
CA TYR A 28 -13.66 -15.55 9.26
C TYR A 28 -14.78 -15.22 10.25
N ASP A 29 -14.49 -14.38 11.23
CA ASP A 29 -15.47 -13.88 12.21
C ASP A 29 -16.41 -12.79 11.64
N GLY A 30 -16.32 -12.48 10.33
CA GLY A 30 -17.18 -11.52 9.64
C GLY A 30 -16.80 -10.05 9.84
N ASN A 31 -15.59 -9.76 10.30
CA ASN A 31 -15.12 -8.40 10.49
C ASN A 31 -14.62 -7.77 9.17
N ILE A 32 -14.64 -6.44 9.13
CA ILE A 32 -13.91 -5.66 8.12
C ILE A 32 -12.49 -5.44 8.66
N VAL A 33 -11.49 -5.85 7.89
CA VAL A 33 -10.07 -5.70 8.26
C VAL A 33 -9.45 -4.58 7.44
N ILE A 34 -8.84 -3.61 8.10
CA ILE A 34 -8.11 -2.51 7.48
C ILE A 34 -6.64 -2.64 7.90
N THR A 35 -5.75 -2.73 6.90
CA THR A 35 -4.31 -2.78 7.14
C THR A 35 -3.64 -1.49 6.66
N ASP A 36 -2.76 -0.93 7.50
CA ASP A 36 -1.81 0.09 7.03
C ASP A 36 -0.66 -0.60 6.32
N ARG A 37 -0.53 -0.31 5.03
CA ARG A 37 0.41 -0.94 4.09
C ARG A 37 0.10 -2.42 3.80
N TYR A 38 0.17 -2.75 2.52
CA TYR A 38 0.02 -4.13 2.03
C TYR A 38 0.88 -4.31 0.77
N ILE A 39 0.40 -5.09 -0.24
CA ILE A 39 1.16 -5.42 -1.46
C ILE A 39 1.63 -4.18 -2.25
N LEU A 40 0.84 -3.09 -2.31
CA LEU A 40 1.23 -1.87 -3.01
C LEU A 40 2.53 -1.28 -2.45
N SER A 41 2.71 -1.28 -1.11
CA SER A 41 3.96 -0.82 -0.50
C SER A 41 5.18 -1.63 -0.95
N SER A 42 5.02 -2.93 -1.19
CA SER A 42 6.09 -3.77 -1.76
C SER A 42 6.37 -3.41 -3.21
N LEU A 43 5.34 -3.17 -4.03
CA LEU A 43 5.47 -2.72 -5.41
C LEU A 43 6.09 -1.33 -5.55
N ILE A 44 6.14 -0.54 -4.49
CA ILE A 44 6.83 0.75 -4.44
C ILE A 44 8.24 0.56 -3.88
N LEU A 45 8.34 0.21 -2.61
CA LEU A 45 9.59 0.30 -1.83
C LEU A 45 10.63 -0.74 -2.24
N GLN A 46 10.23 -1.99 -2.49
CA GLN A 46 11.18 -3.01 -2.93
C GLN A 46 11.60 -2.79 -4.39
N ARG A 47 10.75 -2.19 -5.23
CA ARG A 47 11.18 -1.79 -6.58
C ARG A 47 12.18 -0.64 -6.54
N MET A 48 12.01 0.33 -5.64
CA MET A 48 13.03 1.36 -5.39
C MET A 48 14.36 0.77 -4.92
N ASP A 49 14.35 -0.40 -4.31
CA ASP A 49 15.54 -1.19 -3.95
C ASP A 49 16.02 -2.11 -5.09
N GLY A 50 15.44 -2.01 -6.30
CA GLY A 50 15.87 -2.74 -7.49
C GLY A 50 15.25 -4.14 -7.67
N VAL A 51 14.22 -4.50 -6.89
CA VAL A 51 13.54 -5.79 -7.05
C VAL A 51 12.53 -5.73 -8.19
N ASN A 52 12.52 -6.75 -9.05
CA ASN A 52 11.58 -6.85 -10.16
C ASN A 52 10.13 -6.98 -9.66
N ALA A 53 9.20 -6.32 -10.35
CA ALA A 53 7.78 -6.33 -9.99
C ALA A 53 7.14 -7.73 -10.07
N ASP A 54 7.47 -8.51 -11.12
CA ASP A 54 6.92 -9.86 -11.29
C ASP A 54 7.40 -10.75 -10.15
N TYR A 55 8.66 -10.65 -9.74
CA TYR A 55 9.18 -11.38 -8.58
C TYR A 55 8.46 -11.01 -7.28
N ILE A 56 8.15 -9.71 -7.08
CA ILE A 56 7.36 -9.28 -5.92
C ILE A 56 5.95 -9.88 -5.96
N MET A 57 5.32 -9.90 -7.13
CA MET A 57 4.00 -10.52 -7.31
C MET A 57 4.03 -12.03 -7.08
N ASP A 58 5.04 -12.73 -7.58
CA ASP A 58 5.23 -14.18 -7.39
C ASP A 58 5.45 -14.52 -5.91
N LEU A 59 6.30 -13.78 -5.19
CA LEU A 59 6.48 -13.93 -3.75
C LEU A 59 5.16 -13.78 -2.98
N ASN A 60 4.25 -12.96 -3.47
CA ASN A 60 2.97 -12.64 -2.86
C ASN A 60 1.77 -13.34 -3.53
N ALA A 61 2.01 -14.39 -4.31
CA ALA A 61 0.96 -15.06 -5.09
C ALA A 61 -0.17 -15.66 -4.24
N LEU A 62 0.12 -16.03 -3.00
CA LEU A 62 -0.82 -16.70 -2.09
C LEU A 62 -1.35 -15.79 -0.96
N ILE A 63 -1.13 -14.48 -1.04
CA ILE A 63 -1.73 -13.55 -0.04
C ILE A 63 -3.24 -13.46 -0.23
N ILE A 64 -3.95 -13.10 0.83
CA ILE A 64 -5.36 -12.70 0.71
C ILE A 64 -5.42 -11.44 -0.16
N ARG A 65 -6.16 -11.53 -1.26
CA ARG A 65 -6.35 -10.37 -2.14
C ARG A 65 -7.24 -9.34 -1.45
N PRO A 66 -6.81 -8.08 -1.35
CA PRO A 66 -7.67 -7.06 -0.77
C PRO A 66 -8.91 -6.83 -1.67
N ASP A 67 -10.07 -6.67 -1.07
CA ASP A 67 -11.28 -6.24 -1.78
C ASP A 67 -11.13 -4.80 -2.29
N LEU A 68 -10.39 -3.99 -1.54
CA LEU A 68 -10.09 -2.60 -1.89
C LEU A 68 -8.67 -2.23 -1.47
N GLN A 69 -7.90 -1.69 -2.39
CA GLN A 69 -6.68 -0.94 -2.12
C GLN A 69 -7.01 0.55 -2.11
N VAL A 70 -6.88 1.21 -0.98
CA VAL A 70 -6.90 2.68 -0.92
C VAL A 70 -5.49 3.20 -1.11
N THR A 71 -5.32 4.15 -2.01
CA THR A 71 -4.04 4.82 -2.27
C THR A 71 -4.20 6.31 -2.03
N ILE A 72 -3.41 6.84 -1.11
CA ILE A 72 -3.46 8.24 -0.72
C ILE A 72 -2.36 8.98 -1.47
N MET A 73 -2.77 9.82 -2.42
CA MET A 73 -1.89 10.61 -3.28
C MET A 73 -1.71 12.01 -2.72
N ALA A 74 -0.51 12.57 -2.85
CA ALA A 74 -0.26 13.98 -2.62
C ALA A 74 0.76 14.48 -3.67
N ASP A 75 0.67 15.76 -4.04
CA ASP A 75 1.68 16.35 -4.90
C ASP A 75 3.04 16.48 -4.17
N VAL A 76 4.12 16.59 -4.97
CA VAL A 76 5.49 16.65 -4.46
C VAL A 76 5.69 17.81 -3.48
N GLY A 77 5.09 18.97 -3.75
CA GLY A 77 5.19 20.15 -2.87
C GLY A 77 4.54 19.90 -1.49
N THR A 78 3.35 19.30 -1.47
CA THR A 78 2.66 18.89 -0.25
C THR A 78 3.46 17.84 0.52
N LEU A 79 4.02 16.85 -0.17
CA LEU A 79 4.87 15.82 0.45
C LEU A 79 6.12 16.43 1.08
N GLN A 80 6.84 17.27 0.36
CA GLN A 80 8.05 17.95 0.85
C GLN A 80 7.76 18.81 2.08
N LYS A 81 6.66 19.58 2.07
CA LYS A 81 6.24 20.38 3.21
C LYS A 81 5.94 19.51 4.42
N ARG A 82 5.20 18.41 4.26
CA ARG A 82 4.89 17.49 5.36
C ARG A 82 6.13 16.77 5.90
N LEU A 83 7.09 16.46 5.04
CA LEU A 83 8.36 15.84 5.43
C LEU A 83 9.24 16.82 6.21
N SER A 84 9.26 18.13 5.86
CA SER A 84 10.03 19.14 6.59
C SER A 84 9.53 19.35 8.01
N ASP A 85 8.26 19.07 8.28
CA ASP A 85 7.63 19.23 9.59
C ASP A 85 7.82 18.00 10.51
N ARG A 86 8.43 16.91 10.00
CA ARG A 86 8.67 15.69 10.78
C ARG A 86 10.01 15.71 11.49
N ALA A 87 10.00 15.27 12.76
CA ALA A 87 11.22 15.14 13.57
C ALA A 87 12.15 14.01 13.12
N GLU A 88 11.55 12.91 12.59
CA GLU A 88 12.29 11.75 12.11
C GLU A 88 11.80 11.32 10.73
N LEU A 89 12.74 11.05 9.84
CA LEU A 89 12.48 10.58 8.47
C LEU A 89 12.86 9.10 8.34
N THR A 90 12.07 8.36 7.58
CA THR A 90 12.39 6.98 7.19
C THR A 90 13.59 6.93 6.24
N ARG A 91 14.12 5.72 5.99
CA ARG A 91 15.23 5.49 5.05
C ARG A 91 14.95 6.05 3.64
N PHE A 92 13.71 5.93 3.16
CA PHE A 92 13.31 6.40 1.82
C PHE A 92 13.13 7.91 1.79
N GLU A 93 12.53 8.48 2.81
CA GLU A 93 12.31 9.92 2.96
C GLU A 93 13.63 10.72 3.07
N LYS A 94 14.64 10.16 3.74
CA LYS A 94 15.99 10.78 3.85
C LYS A 94 16.71 10.98 2.52
N ASN A 95 16.36 10.20 1.50
CA ASN A 95 17.04 10.22 0.21
C ASN A 95 16.36 11.14 -0.83
N ASN A 96 15.34 11.88 -0.45
CA ASN A 96 14.57 12.79 -1.32
C ASN A 96 14.14 12.15 -2.66
N ARG A 97 13.64 10.90 -2.60
CA ARG A 97 13.25 10.08 -3.78
C ARG A 97 11.75 10.12 -4.02
N SER A 98 11.08 11.23 -3.68
CA SER A 98 9.62 11.35 -3.78
C SER A 98 9.10 11.16 -5.21
N ASP A 99 9.83 11.64 -6.23
CA ASP A 99 9.44 11.47 -7.64
C ASP A 99 9.50 10.00 -8.06
N GLU A 100 10.50 9.27 -7.59
CA GLU A 100 10.65 7.84 -7.87
C GLU A 100 9.60 7.02 -7.12
N GLU A 101 9.27 7.40 -5.89
CA GLU A 101 8.19 6.79 -5.11
C GLU A 101 6.85 6.97 -5.81
N LEU A 102 6.53 8.18 -6.28
CA LEU A 102 5.32 8.45 -7.05
C LEU A 102 5.27 7.65 -8.35
N TYR A 103 6.37 7.60 -9.10
CA TYR A 103 6.46 6.78 -10.31
C TYR A 103 6.15 5.30 -10.04
N TYR A 104 6.77 4.70 -9.01
CA TYR A 104 6.50 3.30 -8.66
C TYR A 104 5.12 3.09 -8.05
N MET A 105 4.54 4.10 -7.42
CA MET A 105 3.15 4.07 -6.95
C MET A 105 2.19 3.97 -8.12
N GLU A 106 2.32 4.82 -9.14
CA GLU A 106 1.50 4.75 -10.36
C GLU A 106 1.63 3.40 -11.04
N LYS A 107 2.87 2.92 -11.24
CA LYS A 107 3.12 1.60 -11.83
C LYS A 107 2.61 0.43 -10.96
N GLY A 108 2.65 0.56 -9.66
CA GLY A 108 2.07 -0.41 -8.73
C GLY A 108 0.55 -0.46 -8.85
N ILE A 109 -0.11 0.68 -8.93
CA ILE A 109 -1.56 0.79 -9.16
C ILE A 109 -1.97 0.12 -10.47
N GLU A 110 -1.24 0.37 -11.57
CA GLU A 110 -1.48 -0.28 -12.87
C GLU A 110 -1.40 -1.82 -12.74
N ILE A 111 -0.38 -2.33 -12.04
CA ILE A 111 -0.20 -3.77 -11.81
C ILE A 111 -1.38 -4.34 -11.00
N LEU A 112 -1.80 -3.68 -9.91
CA LEU A 112 -2.91 -4.14 -9.09
C LEU A 112 -4.22 -4.18 -9.86
N LYS A 113 -4.53 -3.11 -10.61
CA LYS A 113 -5.72 -3.04 -11.47
C LYS A 113 -5.71 -4.15 -12.54
N LYS A 114 -4.58 -4.39 -13.20
CA LYS A 114 -4.41 -5.48 -14.18
C LYS A 114 -4.64 -6.86 -13.56
N ASN A 115 -4.30 -7.02 -12.29
CA ASN A 115 -4.54 -8.25 -11.54
C ASN A 115 -5.94 -8.30 -10.88
N GLY A 116 -6.85 -7.38 -11.24
CA GLY A 116 -8.24 -7.38 -10.80
C GLY A 116 -8.45 -6.92 -9.36
N ILE A 117 -7.51 -6.17 -8.78
CA ILE A 117 -7.68 -5.53 -7.47
C ILE A 117 -8.30 -4.15 -7.66
N SER A 118 -9.39 -3.87 -6.96
CA SER A 118 -10.00 -2.54 -6.96
C SER A 118 -9.10 -1.54 -6.26
N VAL A 119 -8.84 -0.40 -6.90
CA VAL A 119 -8.01 0.67 -6.34
C VAL A 119 -8.79 1.96 -6.29
N LEU A 120 -8.91 2.54 -5.09
CA LEU A 120 -9.46 3.86 -4.84
C LEU A 120 -8.32 4.85 -4.61
N GLU A 121 -8.17 5.80 -5.50
CA GLU A 121 -7.16 6.86 -5.41
C GLU A 121 -7.74 8.09 -4.75
N ILE A 122 -7.17 8.51 -3.62
CA ILE A 122 -7.60 9.66 -2.82
C ILE A 122 -6.55 10.77 -2.93
N ASN A 123 -6.96 11.95 -3.35
CA ASN A 123 -6.10 13.11 -3.35
C ASN A 123 -6.10 13.76 -1.96
N ASN A 124 -4.98 13.62 -1.24
CA ASN A 124 -4.81 14.13 0.11
C ASN A 124 -4.27 15.59 0.16
N CYS A 125 -4.50 16.36 -0.88
CA CYS A 125 -4.30 17.81 -0.89
C CYS A 125 -5.55 18.57 -0.42
N THR A 126 -6.66 17.86 -0.18
CA THR A 126 -7.97 18.39 0.26
C THR A 126 -8.23 18.12 1.75
N GLU A 127 -9.42 18.51 2.22
CA GLU A 127 -9.84 18.30 3.60
C GLU A 127 -9.91 16.82 3.97
N LEU A 128 -9.37 16.49 5.14
CA LEU A 128 -9.27 15.11 5.65
C LEU A 128 -10.65 14.44 5.74
N ASP A 129 -11.65 15.15 6.29
CA ASP A 129 -12.99 14.59 6.52
C ASP A 129 -13.65 14.13 5.21
N LYS A 130 -13.54 14.92 4.14
CA LYS A 130 -14.06 14.52 2.81
C LYS A 130 -13.39 13.26 2.28
N ASN A 131 -12.09 13.11 2.51
CA ASN A 131 -11.36 11.91 2.09
C ASN A 131 -11.81 10.69 2.88
N VAL A 132 -12.02 10.84 4.18
CA VAL A 132 -12.56 9.78 5.05
C VAL A 132 -13.96 9.39 4.61
N ASP A 133 -14.87 10.34 4.41
CA ASP A 133 -16.23 10.09 3.96
C ASP A 133 -16.25 9.32 2.64
N THR A 134 -15.41 9.71 1.67
CA THR A 134 -15.29 9.01 0.38
C THR A 134 -14.89 7.55 0.55
N ILE A 135 -13.92 7.26 1.44
CA ILE A 135 -13.46 5.90 1.71
C ILE A 135 -14.58 5.09 2.38
N VAL A 136 -15.25 5.67 3.39
CA VAL A 136 -16.35 5.03 4.12
C VAL A 136 -17.51 4.71 3.19
N GLU A 137 -17.92 5.64 2.34
CA GLU A 137 -18.99 5.41 1.36
C GLU A 137 -18.66 4.26 0.41
N TYR A 138 -17.40 4.19 -0.05
CA TYR A 138 -16.96 3.11 -0.92
C TYR A 138 -17.01 1.76 -0.20
N ILE A 139 -16.49 1.66 1.03
CA ILE A 139 -16.52 0.43 1.83
C ILE A 139 -17.96 -0.03 2.06
N VAL A 140 -18.84 0.88 2.49
CA VAL A 140 -20.27 0.56 2.74
C VAL A 140 -20.96 0.04 1.49
N LYS A 141 -20.65 0.63 0.32
CA LYS A 141 -21.20 0.19 -0.96
C LYS A 141 -20.73 -1.21 -1.34
N GLU A 142 -19.45 -1.52 -1.12
CA GLU A 142 -18.89 -2.85 -1.44
C GLU A 142 -19.39 -3.93 -0.47
N VAL A 143 -19.51 -3.62 0.83
CA VAL A 143 -20.09 -4.56 1.82
C VAL A 143 -21.56 -4.91 1.50
N LYS A 144 -22.35 -3.95 1.01
CA LYS A 144 -23.75 -4.19 0.62
C LYS A 144 -23.90 -5.01 -0.68
N ARG A 145 -22.85 -5.19 -1.46
CA ARG A 145 -22.86 -5.97 -2.71
C ARG A 145 -22.55 -7.46 -2.50
N LYS A 146 -21.98 -7.79 -1.35
CA LYS A 146 -21.67 -9.17 -0.93
C LYS A 146 -22.78 -9.75 -0.06
#